data_6893d6a951e438ec7bfa6623ce5fedbe
#
_entry.id   6893d6a951e438ec7bfa6623ce5fedbe
#
_cell.length_a   1.000
_cell.length_b   1.000
_cell.length_c   1.000
_cell.angle_alpha   90.00
_cell.angle_beta   90.00
_cell.angle_gamma   90.00
#
_symmetry.space_group_name_H-M   'P 1'
#
loop_
_entity.id
_entity.type
_entity.pdbx_description
1 polymer ?
#
loop_
_entity_poly.entity_id
_entity_poly.type
_entity_poly.pdbx_seq_one_letter_code
_entity_poly.pdbx_strand_id
1 'polypeptide(L)' 'MDSPLPGNVLDVKVAVGQAVKAGQVLVIIEAMKMENEVTAPCDGVVKQIVAAKGAVVATGDALLVI' A
#
# COMPACT_ATOMS: atom_id res chain seq x y z
N MET A 1 2.77 -3.81 6.52
CA MET A 1 3.36 -3.92 5.19
C MET A 1 4.08 -2.62 4.85
N ASP A 2 5.30 -2.71 4.38
CA ASP A 2 6.16 -1.56 4.19
C ASP A 2 6.24 -1.15 2.73
N SER A 3 6.53 0.12 2.49
CA SER A 3 6.73 0.62 1.14
C SER A 3 8.04 0.06 0.57
N PRO A 4 8.02 -0.55 -0.64
CA PRO A 4 9.24 -1.07 -1.26
C PRO A 4 10.11 0.03 -1.88
N LEU A 5 9.58 1.24 -2.04
CA LEU A 5 10.28 2.34 -2.69
C LEU A 5 9.72 3.68 -2.20
N PRO A 6 10.50 4.77 -2.32
CA PRO A 6 10.01 6.09 -1.97
C PRO A 6 9.08 6.63 -3.05
N GLY A 7 8.08 7.38 -2.65
CA GLY A 7 7.15 7.99 -3.60
C GLY A 7 5.93 8.57 -2.95
N ASN A 8 4.94 8.89 -3.77
CA ASN A 8 3.66 9.42 -3.33
C ASN A 8 2.58 8.35 -3.45
N VAL A 9 1.75 8.24 -2.43
CA VAL A 9 0.60 7.33 -2.49
C VAL A 9 -0.45 7.97 -3.38
N LEU A 10 -0.66 7.40 -4.57
CA LEU A 10 -1.66 7.88 -5.51
C LEU A 10 -3.06 7.45 -5.11
N ASP A 11 -3.19 6.21 -4.65
CA ASP A 11 -4.49 5.66 -4.29
C ASP A 11 -4.31 4.50 -3.31
N VAL A 12 -5.29 4.33 -2.45
CA VAL A 12 -5.40 3.19 -1.55
C VAL A 12 -6.63 2.41 -1.97
N LYS A 13 -6.43 1.17 -2.42
CA LYS A 13 -7.48 0.36 -3.02
C LYS A 13 -8.28 -0.45 -2.01
N VAL A 14 -7.89 -0.41 -0.75
CA VAL A 14 -8.53 -1.21 0.31
C VAL A 14 -8.91 -0.33 1.49
N ALA A 15 -9.75 -0.86 2.37
CA ALA A 15 -10.18 -0.19 3.59
C ALA A 15 -9.89 -1.06 4.81
N VAL A 16 -9.84 -0.46 5.98
CA VAL A 16 -9.69 -1.19 7.25
C VAL A 16 -10.86 -2.17 7.40
N GLY A 17 -10.54 -3.40 7.72
CA GLY A 17 -11.51 -4.48 7.86
C GLY A 17 -11.80 -5.23 6.56
N GLN A 18 -11.24 -4.80 5.44
CA GLN A 18 -11.43 -5.49 4.16
C GLN A 18 -10.55 -6.73 4.07
N ALA A 19 -11.13 -7.83 3.61
CA ALA A 19 -10.37 -9.04 3.32
C ALA A 19 -9.61 -8.87 1.99
N VAL A 20 -8.36 -9.30 1.96
CA VAL A 20 -7.51 -9.25 0.78
C VAL A 20 -6.92 -10.62 0.49
N LYS A 21 -6.56 -10.85 -0.78
CA LYS A 21 -5.92 -12.08 -1.21
C LYS A 21 -4.52 -11.79 -1.71
N ALA A 22 -3.65 -12.79 -1.64
CA ALA A 22 -2.29 -12.69 -2.17
C ALA A 22 -2.32 -12.23 -3.63
N GLY A 23 -1.50 -11.25 -3.97
CA GLY A 23 -1.43 -10.67 -5.29
C GLY A 23 -2.46 -9.56 -5.56
N GLN A 24 -3.39 -9.31 -4.65
CA GLN A 24 -4.35 -8.22 -4.80
C GLN A 24 -3.64 -6.87 -4.62
N VAL A 25 -3.95 -5.92 -5.49
CA VAL A 25 -3.39 -4.56 -5.37
C VAL A 25 -3.97 -3.87 -4.15
N LEU A 26 -3.08 -3.38 -3.29
CA LEU A 26 -3.47 -2.69 -2.06
C LEU A 26 -3.33 -1.18 -2.19
N VAL A 27 -2.20 -0.72 -2.73
CA VAL A 27 -1.86 0.70 -2.81
C VAL A 27 -1.15 0.94 -4.14
N ILE A 28 -1.35 2.12 -4.71
CA ILE A 28 -0.61 2.58 -5.88
C ILE A 28 0.30 3.71 -5.46
N ILE A 29 1.58 3.58 -5.76
CA ILE A 29 2.60 4.57 -5.43
C ILE A 29 3.20 5.12 -6.72
N GLU A 30 3.26 6.44 -6.83
CA GLU A 30 4.01 7.11 -7.89
C GLU A 30 5.45 7.32 -7.44
N ALA A 31 6.38 6.74 -8.18
CA ALA A 31 7.79 6.91 -7.93
C ALA A 31 8.54 6.98 -9.27
N MET A 32 9.49 7.88 -9.38
CA MET A 32 10.32 8.02 -10.58
C MET A 32 9.48 8.17 -11.86
N LYS A 33 8.38 8.93 -11.78
CA LYS A 33 7.43 9.20 -12.88
C LYS A 33 6.68 7.96 -13.35
N MET A 34 6.64 6.91 -12.53
CA MET A 34 5.95 5.65 -12.82
C MET A 34 4.96 5.31 -11.73
N GLU A 35 3.87 4.70 -12.11
CA GLU A 35 2.93 4.13 -11.15
C GLU A 35 3.38 2.72 -10.78
N ASN A 36 3.45 2.45 -9.49
CA ASN A 36 3.86 1.15 -8.96
C ASN A 36 2.75 0.60 -8.08
N GLU A 37 2.37 -0.64 -8.34
CA GLU A 37 1.33 -1.31 -7.57
C GLU A 37 1.97 -2.10 -6.44
N VAL A 38 1.49 -1.87 -5.22
CA VAL A 38 1.89 -2.65 -4.06
C VAL A 38 0.82 -3.70 -3.83
N THR A 39 1.22 -4.96 -3.91
CA THR A 39 0.30 -6.09 -3.80
C THR A 39 0.44 -6.79 -2.45
N ALA A 40 -0.63 -7.49 -2.04
CA ALA A 40 -0.61 -8.26 -0.81
C ALA A 40 0.33 -9.46 -0.94
N PRO A 41 1.21 -9.69 0.05
CA PRO A 41 2.11 -10.86 0.03
C PRO A 41 1.39 -12.16 0.41
N CYS A 42 0.24 -12.06 1.06
CA CYS A 42 -0.53 -13.21 1.50
C CYS A 42 -1.99 -12.82 1.71
N ASP A 43 -2.85 -13.81 1.90
CA ASP A 43 -4.25 -13.57 2.25
C ASP A 43 -4.34 -13.04 3.67
N GLY A 44 -5.28 -12.14 3.91
CA GLY A 44 -5.49 -11.59 5.24
C GLY A 44 -6.59 -10.55 5.28
N VAL A 45 -6.66 -9.84 6.40
CA VAL A 45 -7.60 -8.75 6.60
C VAL A 45 -6.82 -7.49 6.97
N VAL A 46 -7.14 -6.39 6.34
CA VAL A 46 -6.49 -5.10 6.63
C VAL A 46 -6.88 -4.66 8.04
N LYS A 47 -5.88 -4.57 8.92
CA LYS A 47 -6.09 -4.17 10.33
C LYS A 47 -5.98 -2.68 10.53
N GLN A 48 -5.06 -2.04 9.81
CA GLN A 48 -4.79 -0.61 9.94
C GLN A 48 -4.19 -0.09 8.64
N ILE A 49 -4.59 1.11 8.26
CA ILE A 49 -3.98 1.84 7.14
C ILE A 49 -3.17 2.98 7.72
N VAL A 50 -1.86 2.96 7.49
CA VAL A 50 -0.93 3.96 8.00
C VAL A 50 -0.73 5.09 6.98
N ALA A 51 -0.57 4.74 5.72
CA ALA A 51 -0.38 5.70 4.63
C ALA A 51 -1.71 5.94 3.91
N ALA A 52 -2.13 7.19 3.84
CA ALA A 52 -3.36 7.58 3.17
C ALA A 52 -3.06 8.11 1.75
N LYS A 53 -4.10 8.22 0.94
CA LYS A 53 -4.01 8.83 -0.39
C LYS A 53 -3.39 10.23 -0.28
N GLY A 54 -2.39 10.48 -1.09
CA GLY A 54 -1.65 11.74 -1.09
C GLY A 54 -0.47 11.79 -0.14
N ALA A 55 -0.25 10.75 0.66
CA ALA A 55 0.89 10.70 1.56
C ALA A 55 2.20 10.49 0.81
N VAL A 56 3.28 11.03 1.35
CA VAL A 56 4.63 10.78 0.85
C VAL A 56 5.27 9.73 1.72
N VAL A 57 5.82 8.70 1.11
CA VAL A 57 6.46 7.59 1.82
C VAL A 57 7.88 7.39 1.35
N ALA A 58 8.73 6.85 2.22
CA ALA A 58 10.09 6.45 1.90
C ALA A 58 10.19 4.93 1.97
N THR A 59 11.28 4.38 1.43
CA THR A 59 11.54 2.94 1.51
C THR A 59 11.52 2.49 2.97
N GLY A 60 10.74 1.47 3.26
CA GLY A 60 10.60 0.93 4.61
C GLY A 60 9.51 1.60 5.45
N ASP A 61 8.89 2.67 4.97
CA ASP A 61 7.76 3.27 5.68
C ASP A 61 6.56 2.33 5.66
N ALA A 62 5.87 2.22 6.79
CA ALA A 62 4.69 1.39 6.88
C ALA A 62 3.56 1.96 6.01
N LEU A 63 2.91 1.11 5.23
CA LEU A 63 1.75 1.47 4.42
C LEU A 63 0.46 1.06 5.12
N LEU A 64 0.40 -0.19 5.51
CA LEU A 64 -0.77 -0.76 6.18
C LEU A 64 -0.37 -2.03 6.92
N VAL A 65 -1.26 -2.51 7.77
CA VAL A 65 -1.08 -3.74 8.54
C VAL A 65 -2.14 -4.74 8.11
N ILE A 66 -1.68 -5.94 7.80
CA ILE A 66 -2.54 -7.07 7.45
C ILE A 66 -2.55 -8.09 8.57
#